data_4c057e28ddb7d7f90de3c957af35f341
#
_entry.id   4c057e28ddb7d7f90de3c957af35f341
#
_cell.length_a   1.000
_cell.length_b   1.000
_cell.length_c   1.000
_cell.angle_alpha   90.00
_cell.angle_beta   90.00
_cell.angle_gamma   90.00
#
_symmetry.space_group_name_H-M   'P 1'
#
loop_
_entity.id
_entity.type
_entity.pdbx_description
1 polymer ?
#
loop_
_entity_poly.entity_id
_entity_poly.type
_entity_poly.pdbx_seq_one_letter_code
_entity_poly.pdbx_strand_id
1 'polypeptide(L)'
;TGYSFPVEREEFLFITSPFGTRQDPLDGTKQQMHKGVDIRCKGDAVLATENGGKVVAVNQNKNTPGGKSLTVEYARTDGSKVQCTYMHLKEISVKVGDTVQAGGRLGTSGNTGTRTTGEHLHFGVKNIYADGTKRDIDPAAYLAEIAQKGHIKLQMLHNGNDLLAKYKAAEDTVPEKNLSPDGWMKK
;
A
#
# COMPACT_ATOMS: atom_id res chain seq x y z
N THR A 1 -1.60 18.13 -5.40
CA THR A 1 -0.46 17.52 -6.06
C THR A 1 -0.78 16.22 -6.78
N GLY A 2 -1.96 15.66 -6.61
CA GLY A 2 -2.40 14.46 -7.29
C GLY A 2 -1.92 13.15 -6.63
N TYR A 3 -1.27 13.22 -5.48
CA TYR A 3 -0.77 12.04 -4.75
C TYR A 3 -1.00 12.20 -3.25
N SER A 4 -1.15 11.05 -2.57
CA SER A 4 -1.33 10.99 -1.12
C SER A 4 -0.80 9.67 -0.59
N PHE A 5 -0.49 9.63 0.70
CA PHE A 5 -0.19 8.37 1.36
C PHE A 5 -1.49 7.64 1.75
N PRO A 6 -1.42 6.33 2.00
CA PRO A 6 -2.63 5.51 2.22
C PRO A 6 -3.36 5.79 3.53
N VAL A 7 -2.73 6.48 4.47
CA VAL A 7 -3.37 6.98 5.69
C VAL A 7 -3.01 8.43 5.90
N GLU A 8 -3.88 9.17 6.58
CA GLU A 8 -3.65 10.56 6.89
C GLU A 8 -2.55 10.68 7.96
N ARG A 9 -1.38 11.17 7.56
CA ARG A 9 -0.22 11.42 8.42
C ARG A 9 0.56 12.61 7.86
N GLU A 10 1.20 13.36 8.74
CA GLU A 10 1.95 14.55 8.34
C GLU A 10 3.42 14.27 8.06
N GLU A 11 4.08 13.44 8.87
CA GLU A 11 5.52 13.23 8.78
C GLU A 11 5.95 11.76 8.72
N PHE A 12 5.25 10.88 9.45
CA PHE A 12 5.70 9.50 9.63
C PHE A 12 4.59 8.50 9.43
N LEU A 13 4.95 7.38 8.77
CA LEU A 13 4.22 6.12 8.90
C LEU A 13 5.08 5.21 9.77
N PHE A 14 4.49 4.65 10.82
CA PHE A 14 5.17 3.67 11.66
C PHE A 14 4.83 2.27 11.15
N ILE A 15 5.84 1.55 10.69
CA ILE A 15 5.69 0.24 10.08
C ILE A 15 6.01 -0.82 11.13
N THR A 16 5.03 -1.64 11.47
CA THR A 16 5.20 -2.73 12.42
C THR A 16 5.74 -3.99 11.75
N SER A 17 5.45 -4.18 10.46
CA SER A 17 5.95 -5.33 9.71
C SER A 17 6.16 -4.94 8.24
N PRO A 18 7.40 -5.00 7.74
CA PRO A 18 7.69 -4.65 6.35
C PRO A 18 7.35 -5.78 5.38
N PHE A 19 7.40 -5.45 4.09
CA PHE A 19 7.24 -6.41 3.01
C PHE A 19 8.40 -7.41 3.01
N GLY A 20 8.09 -8.67 2.73
CA GLY A 20 9.09 -9.71 2.58
C GLY A 20 8.85 -10.90 3.48
N THR A 21 9.81 -11.83 3.50
CA THR A 21 9.71 -13.04 4.33
C THR A 21 9.84 -12.68 5.81
N ARG A 22 8.95 -13.23 6.63
CA ARG A 22 8.93 -13.02 8.08
C ARG A 22 8.43 -14.28 8.78
N GLN A 23 8.58 -14.34 10.10
CA GLN A 23 7.89 -15.37 10.89
C GLN A 23 6.39 -15.09 10.88
N ASP A 24 5.59 -16.16 10.78
CA ASP A 24 4.13 -16.02 10.86
C ASP A 24 3.76 -15.47 12.23
N PRO A 25 3.07 -14.32 12.32
CA PRO A 25 2.75 -13.71 13.62
C PRO A 25 1.76 -14.49 14.45
N LEU A 26 1.05 -15.46 13.84
CA LEU A 26 0.11 -16.35 14.55
C LEU A 26 0.70 -17.72 14.82
N ASP A 27 1.79 -18.10 14.15
CA ASP A 27 2.52 -19.35 14.37
C ASP A 27 4.00 -19.07 14.16
N GLY A 28 4.72 -18.78 15.25
CA GLY A 28 6.14 -18.42 15.21
C GLY A 28 7.07 -19.53 14.73
N THR A 29 6.56 -20.76 14.51
CA THR A 29 7.37 -21.86 13.97
C THR A 29 7.43 -21.88 12.45
N LYS A 30 6.61 -21.05 11.77
CA LYS A 30 6.52 -20.98 10.32
C LYS A 30 7.01 -19.66 9.81
N GLN A 31 7.51 -19.65 8.57
CA GLN A 31 7.82 -18.44 7.84
C GLN A 31 6.75 -18.21 6.78
N GLN A 32 6.50 -16.94 6.46
CA GLN A 32 5.58 -16.55 5.41
C GLN A 32 6.12 -15.36 4.64
N MET A 33 5.68 -15.23 3.39
CA MET A 33 5.90 -14.04 2.60
C MET A 33 4.85 -13.00 2.97
N HIS A 34 5.27 -11.85 3.49
CA HIS A 34 4.37 -10.72 3.78
C HIS A 34 4.24 -9.86 2.52
N LYS A 35 3.08 -9.89 1.91
CA LYS A 35 2.81 -9.26 0.61
C LYS A 35 2.27 -7.83 0.74
N GLY A 36 2.81 -7.09 1.68
CA GLY A 36 2.41 -5.72 1.96
C GLY A 36 3.19 -5.20 3.15
N VAL A 37 2.81 -4.02 3.63
CA VAL A 37 3.34 -3.47 4.87
C VAL A 37 2.21 -3.31 5.86
N ASP A 38 2.51 -3.52 7.14
CA ASP A 38 1.57 -3.25 8.22
C ASP A 38 1.92 -1.89 8.82
N ILE A 39 0.97 -0.98 8.75
CA ILE A 39 1.10 0.41 9.22
C ILE A 39 0.37 0.54 10.54
N ARG A 40 1.08 1.00 11.57
CA ARG A 40 0.46 1.22 12.88
C ARG A 40 -0.53 2.38 12.80
N CYS A 41 -1.79 2.09 13.08
CA CYS A 41 -2.85 3.09 13.12
C CYS A 41 -4.05 2.54 13.88
N LYS A 42 -4.92 3.43 14.32
CA LYS A 42 -6.12 3.05 15.06
C LYS A 42 -7.24 4.03 14.74
N GLY A 43 -8.25 3.53 14.00
CA GLY A 43 -9.38 4.37 13.63
C GLY A 43 -9.04 5.51 12.70
N ASP A 44 -7.97 5.38 11.92
CA ASP A 44 -7.52 6.43 11.01
C ASP A 44 -8.22 6.31 9.66
N ALA A 45 -8.43 7.46 9.00
CA ALA A 45 -8.94 7.47 7.64
C ALA A 45 -7.93 6.82 6.70
N VAL A 46 -8.39 5.91 5.86
CA VAL A 46 -7.56 5.34 4.79
C VAL A 46 -7.90 6.06 3.49
N LEU A 47 -6.88 6.37 2.72
CA LEU A 47 -6.96 7.32 1.61
C LEU A 47 -6.48 6.70 0.31
N ALA A 48 -7.10 7.12 -0.80
CA ALA A 48 -6.60 6.80 -2.12
C ALA A 48 -5.26 7.52 -2.36
N THR A 49 -4.36 6.88 -3.09
CA THR A 49 -2.99 7.36 -3.24
C THR A 49 -2.77 8.18 -4.52
N GLU A 50 -3.63 8.04 -5.51
CA GLU A 50 -3.50 8.72 -6.81
C GLU A 50 -4.86 9.19 -7.29
N ASN A 51 -4.84 10.12 -8.25
CA ASN A 51 -6.05 10.52 -8.97
C ASN A 51 -6.44 9.47 -10.01
N GLY A 52 -7.72 9.43 -10.35
CA GLY A 52 -8.20 8.57 -11.42
C GLY A 52 -8.23 7.09 -11.08
N GLY A 53 -8.28 6.75 -9.81
CA GLY A 53 -8.42 5.37 -9.38
C GLY A 53 -9.85 4.87 -9.48
N LYS A 54 -9.98 3.56 -9.59
CA LYS A 54 -11.28 2.88 -9.61
C LYS A 54 -11.30 1.77 -8.56
N VAL A 55 -12.35 1.73 -7.77
CA VAL A 55 -12.55 0.66 -6.79
C VAL A 55 -12.96 -0.60 -7.56
N VAL A 56 -12.14 -1.63 -7.53
CA VAL A 56 -12.35 -2.86 -8.29
C VAL A 56 -12.79 -4.04 -7.42
N ALA A 57 -12.60 -3.96 -6.10
CA ALA A 57 -13.03 -5.01 -5.18
C ALA A 57 -13.36 -4.40 -3.82
N VAL A 58 -14.40 -4.92 -3.19
CA VAL A 58 -14.79 -4.58 -1.82
C VAL A 58 -15.25 -5.87 -1.14
N ASN A 59 -14.71 -6.15 0.04
CA ASN A 59 -15.13 -7.26 0.88
C ASN A 59 -15.60 -6.73 2.23
N GLN A 60 -16.89 -6.91 2.53
CA GLN A 60 -17.48 -6.51 3.81
C GLN A 60 -17.50 -7.64 4.85
N ASN A 61 -17.05 -8.84 4.47
CA ASN A 61 -17.05 -9.99 5.37
C ASN A 61 -15.82 -9.96 6.27
N LYS A 62 -16.04 -9.66 7.56
CA LYS A 62 -14.97 -9.61 8.55
C LYS A 62 -14.42 -10.97 8.94
N ASN A 63 -15.04 -12.06 8.51
CA ASN A 63 -14.63 -13.43 8.84
C ASN A 63 -13.68 -14.05 7.80
N THR A 64 -12.99 -13.22 7.05
CA THR A 64 -11.94 -13.62 6.12
C THR A 64 -10.57 -13.29 6.71
N PRO A 65 -9.47 -13.85 6.19
CA PRO A 65 -8.12 -13.55 6.73
C PRO A 65 -7.79 -12.07 6.76
N GLY A 66 -8.12 -11.32 5.70
CA GLY A 66 -7.87 -9.88 5.62
C GLY A 66 -8.97 -9.02 6.23
N GLY A 67 -10.08 -9.62 6.66
CA GLY A 67 -11.22 -8.88 7.16
C GLY A 67 -11.87 -8.00 6.11
N LYS A 68 -12.47 -6.91 6.54
CA LYS A 68 -13.02 -5.94 5.59
C LYS A 68 -11.88 -5.33 4.80
N SER A 69 -12.00 -5.36 3.48
CA SER A 69 -10.92 -4.94 2.59
C SER A 69 -11.45 -4.33 1.30
N LEU A 70 -10.59 -3.56 0.63
CA LEU A 70 -10.92 -3.01 -0.68
C LEU A 70 -9.64 -2.91 -1.53
N THR A 71 -9.84 -2.84 -2.85
CA THR A 71 -8.75 -2.67 -3.80
C THR A 71 -9.09 -1.53 -4.75
N VAL A 72 -8.12 -0.62 -4.94
CA VAL A 72 -8.21 0.48 -5.90
C VAL A 72 -7.18 0.24 -7.00
N GLU A 73 -7.61 0.44 -8.25
CA GLU A 73 -6.77 0.21 -9.43
C GLU A 73 -6.49 1.51 -10.15
N TYR A 74 -5.25 1.70 -10.58
CA TYR A 74 -4.79 2.87 -11.34
C TYR A 74 -4.19 2.40 -12.65
N ALA A 75 -4.68 2.96 -13.77
CA ALA A 75 -4.15 2.64 -15.09
C ALA A 75 -2.84 3.38 -15.36
N ARG A 76 -1.96 2.74 -16.12
CA ARG A 76 -0.70 3.34 -16.59
C ARG A 76 -0.72 3.50 -18.11
N THR A 77 0.07 4.44 -18.62
CA THR A 77 0.10 4.76 -20.05
C THR A 77 0.67 3.63 -20.90
N ASP A 78 1.46 2.74 -20.31
CA ASP A 78 2.04 1.58 -21.00
C ASP A 78 1.09 0.36 -21.06
N GLY A 79 -0.15 0.52 -20.61
CA GLY A 79 -1.13 -0.57 -20.57
C GLY A 79 -1.08 -1.42 -19.30
N SER A 80 -0.13 -1.18 -18.42
CA SER A 80 -0.09 -1.83 -17.12
C SER A 80 -1.02 -1.13 -16.12
N LYS A 81 -1.20 -1.75 -14.94
CA LYS A 81 -2.02 -1.21 -13.87
C LYS A 81 -1.33 -1.44 -12.54
N VAL A 82 -1.65 -0.58 -11.57
CA VAL A 82 -1.24 -0.74 -10.18
C VAL A 82 -2.49 -0.93 -9.35
N GLN A 83 -2.49 -1.95 -8.49
CA GLN A 83 -3.57 -2.18 -7.53
C GLN A 83 -3.06 -1.98 -6.12
N CYS A 84 -3.79 -1.17 -5.35
CA CYS A 84 -3.54 -0.95 -3.93
C CYS A 84 -4.65 -1.61 -3.12
N THR A 85 -4.28 -2.51 -2.22
CA THR A 85 -5.22 -3.26 -1.38
C THR A 85 -5.07 -2.83 0.07
N TYR A 86 -6.21 -2.58 0.72
CA TYR A 86 -6.32 -2.13 2.11
C TYR A 86 -7.09 -3.18 2.88
N MET A 87 -6.50 -3.72 3.95
CA MET A 87 -7.12 -4.81 4.74
C MET A 87 -7.27 -4.43 6.20
N HIS A 88 -8.07 -5.23 6.92
CA HIS A 88 -8.37 -5.11 8.34
C HIS A 88 -9.13 -3.83 8.67
N LEU A 89 -9.96 -3.36 7.74
CA LEU A 89 -10.71 -2.12 7.88
C LEU A 89 -11.87 -2.28 8.87
N LYS A 90 -12.18 -1.19 9.57
CA LYS A 90 -13.37 -1.09 10.42
C LYS A 90 -14.61 -0.77 9.58
N GLU A 91 -14.47 0.20 8.68
CA GLU A 91 -15.54 0.66 7.79
C GLU A 91 -15.01 0.87 6.39
N ILE A 92 -15.87 0.64 5.39
CA ILE A 92 -15.59 0.91 3.99
C ILE A 92 -16.63 1.91 3.51
N SER A 93 -16.16 3.04 2.95
CA SER A 93 -17.00 4.17 2.55
C SER A 93 -17.24 4.21 1.04
N VAL A 94 -16.71 3.26 0.28
CA VAL A 94 -16.80 3.21 -1.17
C VAL A 94 -17.36 1.86 -1.62
N LYS A 95 -17.75 1.78 -2.88
CA LYS A 95 -18.27 0.55 -3.50
C LYS A 95 -17.56 0.30 -4.82
N VAL A 96 -17.64 -0.94 -5.30
CA VAL A 96 -17.09 -1.33 -6.60
C VAL A 96 -17.65 -0.43 -7.69
N GLY A 97 -16.78 0.10 -8.53
CA GLY A 97 -17.13 1.01 -9.61
C GLY A 97 -16.92 2.48 -9.28
N ASP A 98 -16.74 2.84 -8.00
CA ASP A 98 -16.50 4.23 -7.64
C ASP A 98 -15.15 4.71 -8.18
N THR A 99 -15.11 5.96 -8.63
CA THR A 99 -13.88 6.65 -9.01
C THR A 99 -13.37 7.42 -7.80
N VAL A 100 -12.05 7.39 -7.58
CA VAL A 100 -11.43 8.01 -6.42
C VAL A 100 -10.30 8.95 -6.84
N GLN A 101 -10.03 9.95 -6.01
CA GLN A 101 -8.95 10.90 -6.19
C GLN A 101 -7.99 10.81 -5.02
N ALA A 102 -6.74 11.24 -5.25
CA ALA A 102 -5.71 11.25 -4.21
C ALA A 102 -6.20 11.98 -2.96
N GLY A 103 -6.03 11.35 -1.80
CA GLY A 103 -6.49 11.89 -0.52
C GLY A 103 -7.98 11.64 -0.25
N GLY A 104 -8.71 11.07 -1.20
CA GLY A 104 -10.11 10.71 -0.99
C GLY A 104 -10.26 9.59 0.02
N ARG A 105 -11.23 9.71 0.92
CA ARG A 105 -11.45 8.72 1.98
C ARG A 105 -12.08 7.46 1.42
N LEU A 106 -11.46 6.32 1.70
CA LEU A 106 -11.93 5.00 1.30
C LEU A 106 -12.63 4.26 2.43
N GLY A 107 -12.27 4.59 3.66
CA GLY A 107 -12.80 3.94 4.85
C GLY A 107 -12.00 4.30 6.08
N THR A 108 -12.07 3.44 7.08
CA THR A 108 -11.42 3.64 8.38
C THR A 108 -10.63 2.39 8.73
N SER A 109 -9.39 2.56 9.21
CA SER A 109 -8.56 1.46 9.68
C SER A 109 -9.18 0.80 10.92
N GLY A 110 -8.90 -0.49 11.10
CA GLY A 110 -9.45 -1.24 12.22
C GLY A 110 -8.62 -2.47 12.55
N ASN A 111 -9.32 -3.53 12.94
CA ASN A 111 -8.70 -4.78 13.36
C ASN A 111 -9.55 -5.99 12.97
N THR A 112 -10.24 -5.89 11.83
CA THR A 112 -11.10 -6.97 11.35
C THR A 112 -10.31 -8.06 10.64
N GLY A 113 -10.87 -9.28 10.62
CA GLY A 113 -10.26 -10.42 9.96
C GLY A 113 -9.77 -11.49 10.92
N THR A 114 -9.51 -12.67 10.37
CA THR A 114 -9.09 -13.84 11.17
C THR A 114 -7.56 -13.93 11.30
N ARG A 115 -6.80 -13.15 10.51
CA ARG A 115 -5.34 -13.17 10.51
C ARG A 115 -4.78 -11.80 10.92
N THR A 116 -5.29 -11.24 12.01
CA THR A 116 -4.78 -9.99 12.55
C THR A 116 -4.26 -10.19 13.97
N THR A 117 -3.25 -9.42 14.35
CA THR A 117 -2.66 -9.45 15.70
C THR A 117 -2.87 -8.14 16.46
N GLY A 118 -3.68 -7.23 15.93
CA GLY A 118 -3.98 -5.95 16.58
C GLY A 118 -4.29 -4.85 15.56
N GLU A 119 -4.62 -3.69 16.07
CA GLU A 119 -4.98 -2.52 15.26
C GLU A 119 -3.86 -2.12 14.32
N HIS A 120 -4.11 -2.19 13.02
CA HIS A 120 -3.18 -1.75 11.99
C HIS A 120 -3.88 -1.69 10.63
N LEU A 121 -3.24 -1.06 9.66
CA LEU A 121 -3.62 -1.17 8.26
C LEU A 121 -2.62 -2.08 7.54
N HIS A 122 -3.11 -3.12 6.88
CA HIS A 122 -2.31 -3.86 5.91
C HIS A 122 -2.50 -3.21 4.54
N PHE A 123 -1.41 -2.72 3.98
CA PHE A 123 -1.40 -2.06 2.68
C PHE A 123 -0.52 -2.85 1.71
N GLY A 124 -1.12 -3.37 0.65
CA GLY A 124 -0.43 -4.15 -0.37
C GLY A 124 -0.46 -3.45 -1.73
N VAL A 125 0.57 -3.65 -2.53
CA VAL A 125 0.67 -3.10 -3.88
C VAL A 125 1.01 -4.21 -4.85
N LYS A 126 0.32 -4.22 -5.98
CA LYS A 126 0.50 -5.23 -7.02
C LYS A 126 0.58 -4.54 -8.38
N ASN A 127 1.56 -4.92 -9.19
CA ASN A 127 1.59 -4.54 -10.60
C ASN A 127 0.86 -5.59 -11.42
N ILE A 128 0.07 -5.13 -12.38
CA ILE A 128 -0.56 -5.96 -13.39
C ILE A 128 -0.01 -5.50 -14.72
N TYR A 129 0.80 -6.35 -15.36
CA TYR A 129 1.45 -6.01 -16.61
C TYR A 129 0.48 -6.11 -17.78
N ALA A 130 0.84 -5.51 -18.92
CA ALA A 130 -0.01 -5.47 -20.10
C ALA A 130 -0.38 -6.87 -20.62
N ASP A 131 0.46 -7.88 -20.36
CA ASP A 131 0.20 -9.27 -20.72
C ASP A 131 -0.71 -10.01 -19.74
N GLY A 132 -1.18 -9.33 -18.69
CA GLY A 132 -2.05 -9.89 -17.66
C GLY A 132 -1.33 -10.53 -16.47
N THR A 133 0.00 -10.64 -16.52
CA THR A 133 0.74 -11.19 -15.39
C THR A 133 0.71 -10.21 -14.20
N LYS A 134 0.77 -10.76 -12.97
CA LYS A 134 0.68 -9.98 -11.74
C LYS A 134 1.93 -10.21 -10.90
N ARG A 135 2.34 -9.16 -10.18
CA ARG A 135 3.48 -9.22 -9.28
C ARG A 135 3.23 -8.37 -8.05
N ASP A 136 3.41 -8.97 -6.86
CA ASP A 136 3.42 -8.21 -5.63
C ASP A 136 4.72 -7.41 -5.56
N ILE A 137 4.63 -6.14 -5.19
CA ILE A 137 5.80 -5.28 -5.04
C ILE A 137 5.87 -4.73 -3.63
N ASP A 138 7.07 -4.35 -3.20
CA ASP A 138 7.28 -3.69 -1.92
C ASP A 138 6.56 -2.34 -1.92
N PRO A 139 5.57 -2.14 -1.03
CA PRO A 139 4.89 -0.84 -0.96
C PRO A 139 5.82 0.33 -0.68
N ALA A 140 6.98 0.12 -0.05
CA ALA A 140 7.95 1.19 0.15
C ALA A 140 8.48 1.73 -1.18
N ALA A 141 8.70 0.86 -2.18
CA ALA A 141 9.08 1.31 -3.52
C ALA A 141 7.99 2.17 -4.17
N TYR A 142 6.74 1.71 -4.07
CA TYR A 142 5.60 2.46 -4.60
C TYR A 142 5.43 3.82 -3.91
N LEU A 143 5.50 3.84 -2.58
CA LEU A 143 5.31 5.07 -1.82
C LEU A 143 6.48 6.05 -1.99
N ALA A 144 7.70 5.55 -2.22
CA ALA A 144 8.82 6.41 -2.57
C ALA A 144 8.58 7.13 -3.91
N GLU A 145 8.03 6.42 -4.89
CA GLU A 145 7.64 7.04 -6.17
C GLU A 145 6.55 8.08 -5.99
N ILE A 146 5.52 7.77 -5.18
CA ILE A 146 4.45 8.72 -4.86
C ILE A 146 5.03 9.97 -4.17
N ALA A 147 5.94 9.77 -3.22
CA ALA A 147 6.58 10.89 -2.51
C ALA A 147 7.35 11.80 -3.47
N GLN A 148 8.10 11.21 -4.40
CA GLN A 148 8.85 11.97 -5.38
C GLN A 148 7.94 12.75 -6.33
N LYS A 149 6.97 12.06 -6.93
CA LYS A 149 6.05 12.68 -7.90
C LYS A 149 5.17 13.75 -7.25
N GLY A 150 4.76 13.54 -6.02
CA GLY A 150 3.90 14.45 -5.28
C GLY A 150 4.64 15.52 -4.50
N HIS A 151 5.97 15.51 -4.51
CA HIS A 151 6.81 16.38 -3.67
C HIS A 151 6.40 16.31 -2.20
N ILE A 152 6.15 15.11 -1.71
CA ILE A 152 5.69 14.85 -0.35
C ILE A 152 6.88 14.34 0.48
N LYS A 153 7.11 14.97 1.63
CA LYS A 153 8.13 14.50 2.58
C LYS A 153 7.46 13.59 3.58
N LEU A 154 7.91 12.34 3.60
CA LEU A 154 7.44 11.37 4.58
C LEU A 154 8.52 10.33 4.83
N GLN A 155 8.50 9.75 6.03
CA GLN A 155 9.35 8.62 6.38
C GLN A 155 8.47 7.42 6.72
N MET A 156 8.92 6.23 6.34
CA MET A 156 8.31 4.96 6.73
C MET A 156 9.25 4.30 7.74
N LEU A 157 8.98 4.48 9.02
CA LEU A 157 9.89 4.07 10.08
C LEU A 157 9.61 2.65 10.56
N HIS A 158 10.65 1.82 10.54
CA HIS A 158 10.62 0.48 11.11
C HIS A 158 11.92 0.24 11.88
N ASN A 159 11.81 0.01 13.20
CA ASN A 159 12.95 -0.18 14.09
C ASN A 159 14.00 0.94 13.95
N GLY A 160 13.53 2.19 13.82
CA GLY A 160 14.39 3.35 13.72
C GLY A 160 14.96 3.64 12.33
N ASN A 161 14.64 2.80 11.33
CA ASN A 161 15.12 2.97 9.97
C ASN A 161 13.99 3.44 9.05
N ASP A 162 14.31 4.35 8.13
CA ASP A 162 13.38 4.81 7.12
C ASP A 162 13.42 3.85 5.92
N LEU A 163 12.32 3.12 5.71
CA LEU A 163 12.22 2.15 4.62
C LEU A 163 12.23 2.81 3.23
N LEU A 164 11.98 4.11 3.14
CA LEU A 164 12.05 4.84 1.87
C LEU A 164 13.48 5.23 1.50
N ALA A 165 14.41 5.23 2.44
CA ALA A 165 15.75 5.78 2.25
C ALA A 165 16.51 5.16 1.08
N LYS A 166 16.44 3.83 0.94
CA LYS A 166 17.14 3.12 -0.16
C LYS A 166 16.59 3.50 -1.53
N TYR A 167 15.32 3.82 -1.63
CA TYR A 167 14.69 4.22 -2.89
C TYR A 167 14.99 5.68 -3.20
N LYS A 168 15.07 6.54 -2.19
CA LYS A 168 15.49 7.94 -2.35
C LYS A 168 16.94 8.03 -2.82
N ALA A 169 17.82 7.20 -2.26
CA ALA A 169 19.22 7.15 -2.71
C ALA A 169 19.34 6.68 -4.15
N ALA A 170 18.50 5.71 -4.58
CA ALA A 170 18.47 5.24 -5.95
C ALA A 170 17.98 6.34 -6.92
N GLU A 171 17.04 7.19 -6.49
CA GLU A 171 16.55 8.33 -7.28
C GLU A 171 17.67 9.30 -7.63
N ASP A 172 18.61 9.51 -6.73
CA ASP A 172 19.75 10.42 -6.96
C ASP A 172 20.71 9.90 -8.03
N THR A 173 20.68 8.62 -8.34
CA THR A 173 21.65 7.97 -9.24
C THR A 173 21.02 7.36 -10.47
N VAL A 174 19.71 7.37 -10.60
CA VAL A 174 18.97 6.68 -11.67
C VAL A 174 18.15 7.69 -12.46
N PRO A 175 18.13 7.60 -13.82
CA PRO A 175 17.29 8.48 -14.61
C PRO A 175 15.82 8.40 -14.21
N GLU A 176 15.12 9.53 -14.26
CA GLU A 176 13.73 9.66 -13.83
C GLU A 176 12.80 8.61 -14.46
N LYS A 177 13.01 8.30 -15.73
CA LYS A 177 12.22 7.29 -16.44
C LYS A 177 12.26 5.90 -15.79
N ASN A 178 13.22 5.65 -14.90
CA ASN A 178 13.38 4.39 -14.20
C ASN A 178 12.77 4.40 -12.80
N LEU A 179 12.07 5.47 -12.42
CA LEU A 179 11.50 5.65 -11.09
C LEU A 179 10.07 5.11 -10.97
N SER A 180 9.49 4.51 -12.02
CA SER A 180 8.20 3.84 -11.93
C SER A 180 8.30 2.58 -11.07
N PRO A 181 7.20 2.06 -10.51
CA PRO A 181 7.24 0.80 -9.76
C PRO A 181 7.89 -0.33 -10.55
N ASP A 182 7.66 -0.42 -11.86
CA ASP A 182 8.30 -1.40 -12.72
C ASP A 182 9.81 -1.19 -12.81
N GLY A 183 10.26 0.05 -12.91
CA GLY A 183 11.67 0.41 -12.93
C GLY A 183 12.39 -0.02 -11.66
N TRP A 184 11.78 0.21 -10.50
CA TRP A 184 12.31 -0.21 -9.22
C TRP A 184 12.47 -1.72 -9.13
N MET A 185 11.50 -2.47 -9.63
CA MET A 185 11.49 -3.92 -9.51
C MET A 185 12.43 -4.61 -10.50
N LYS A 186 12.85 -3.94 -11.55
CA LYS A 186 13.80 -4.49 -12.53
C LYS A 186 15.26 -4.40 -12.06
N LYS A 187 15.49 -3.71 -11.00
CA LYS A 187 16.82 -3.58 -10.39
C LYS A 187 17.15 -4.71 -9.42
#